data_695f20b2f2d9102a777f68521efa1092
#
_entry.id   695f20b2f2d9102a777f68521efa1092
#
_cell.length_a   1.000
_cell.length_b   1.000
_cell.length_c   1.000
_cell.angle_alpha   90.00
_cell.angle_beta   90.00
_cell.angle_gamma   90.00
#
_symmetry.space_group_name_H-M   'P 1'
#
loop_
_entity.id
_entity.type
_entity.pdbx_description
1 polymer ?
#
loop_
_entity_poly.entity_id
_entity_poly.type
_entity_poly.pdbx_seq_one_letter_code
_entity_poly.pdbx_strand_id
1 'polypeptide(L)'
;MSEQFRESVMTKIARITVKSVGYILVFGTILFFIWRAFFSTAIPAEVKFLSPNPALRDAYKAALAEGRELTVFHQESQYDTTTVRDKNYSYFSAKDARFIVEANQVQLLFRYNNATIRHLVEDYGLTETPERTAELYDVTLYVAYDLTPADLTDNAGNDPASVKFVRYHATSSEPATSLMYNYRRMTFDGLDMTVTDNPVLAVYVDVYYLGDLDYEAEPYGTICIYDYLAENTFVTLDKKEIAALTEMP
;
A
#
# COMPACT_ATOMS: atom_id res chain seq x y z
N MET A 1 -52.22 44.09 -22.69
CA MET A 1 -50.79 43.86 -22.41
C MET A 1 -50.12 43.64 -23.77
N SER A 2 -49.28 44.55 -24.25
CA SER A 2 -48.77 44.53 -25.62
C SER A 2 -47.87 43.27 -25.86
N GLU A 3 -47.92 42.72 -27.05
CA GLU A 3 -47.09 41.60 -27.50
C GLU A 3 -45.59 41.85 -27.21
N GLN A 4 -45.13 43.05 -27.41
CA GLN A 4 -43.74 43.45 -27.09
C GLN A 4 -43.37 43.26 -25.63
N PHE A 5 -44.27 43.44 -24.68
CA PHE A 5 -44.00 43.21 -23.28
C PHE A 5 -43.88 41.72 -22.98
N ARG A 6 -44.71 40.92 -23.66
CA ARG A 6 -44.70 39.45 -23.50
C ARG A 6 -43.42 38.83 -24.08
N GLU A 7 -42.97 39.28 -25.25
CA GLU A 7 -41.65 38.89 -25.81
C GLU A 7 -40.47 39.28 -24.94
N SER A 8 -40.47 40.50 -24.39
CA SER A 8 -39.40 40.96 -23.48
C SER A 8 -39.32 40.10 -22.21
N VAL A 9 -40.46 39.70 -21.64
CA VAL A 9 -40.51 38.82 -20.44
C VAL A 9 -40.05 37.43 -20.76
N MET A 10 -40.47 36.85 -21.88
CA MET A 10 -40.05 35.51 -22.33
C MET A 10 -38.55 35.43 -22.59
N THR A 11 -37.98 36.50 -23.20
CA THR A 11 -36.52 36.57 -23.43
C THR A 11 -35.74 36.68 -22.14
N LYS A 12 -36.23 37.40 -21.14
CA LYS A 12 -35.61 37.47 -19.81
C LYS A 12 -35.65 36.14 -19.09
N ILE A 13 -36.80 35.45 -19.12
CA ILE A 13 -36.96 34.11 -18.51
C ILE A 13 -35.99 33.13 -19.17
N ALA A 14 -35.98 33.07 -20.52
CA ALA A 14 -35.07 32.19 -21.26
C ALA A 14 -33.60 32.44 -20.89
N ARG A 15 -33.19 33.70 -20.79
CA ARG A 15 -31.82 34.06 -20.41
C ARG A 15 -31.48 33.63 -18.96
N ILE A 16 -32.41 33.80 -18.01
CA ILE A 16 -32.25 33.34 -16.65
C ILE A 16 -32.15 31.82 -16.60
N THR A 17 -33.03 31.13 -17.30
CA THR A 17 -33.00 29.66 -17.36
C THR A 17 -31.70 29.14 -17.93
N VAL A 18 -31.21 29.67 -19.03
CA VAL A 18 -29.94 29.28 -19.65
C VAL A 18 -28.76 29.51 -18.67
N LYS A 19 -28.74 30.66 -18.00
CA LYS A 19 -27.69 30.92 -16.97
C LYS A 19 -27.78 29.96 -15.82
N SER A 20 -28.98 29.67 -15.29
CA SER A 20 -29.18 28.74 -14.20
C SER A 20 -28.73 27.31 -14.57
N VAL A 21 -29.11 26.84 -15.77
CA VAL A 21 -28.65 25.53 -16.28
C VAL A 21 -27.10 25.52 -16.42
N GLY A 22 -26.53 26.61 -16.93
CA GLY A 22 -25.07 26.75 -17.01
C GLY A 22 -24.38 26.64 -15.64
N TYR A 23 -24.90 27.33 -14.63
CA TYR A 23 -24.37 27.23 -13.26
C TYR A 23 -24.52 25.82 -12.67
N ILE A 24 -25.66 25.19 -12.85
CA ILE A 24 -25.90 23.81 -12.36
C ILE A 24 -24.91 22.83 -13.01
N LEU A 25 -24.66 22.95 -14.32
CA LEU A 25 -23.68 22.12 -15.00
C LEU A 25 -22.26 22.36 -14.49
N VAL A 26 -21.82 23.61 -14.34
CA VAL A 26 -20.50 23.94 -13.85
C VAL A 26 -20.32 23.46 -12.40
N PHE A 27 -21.25 23.79 -11.51
CA PHE A 27 -21.18 23.33 -10.10
C PHE A 27 -21.29 21.81 -9.99
N GLY A 28 -22.18 21.18 -10.75
CA GLY A 28 -22.31 19.73 -10.80
C GLY A 28 -21.02 19.05 -11.25
N THR A 29 -20.36 19.60 -12.26
CA THR A 29 -19.06 19.09 -12.75
C THR A 29 -17.98 19.25 -11.69
N ILE A 30 -17.89 20.41 -11.04
CA ILE A 30 -16.92 20.65 -9.96
C ILE A 30 -17.16 19.67 -8.80
N LEU A 31 -18.41 19.54 -8.33
CA LEU A 31 -18.77 18.62 -7.27
C LEU A 31 -18.48 17.16 -7.65
N PHE A 32 -18.75 16.79 -8.92
CA PHE A 32 -18.41 15.45 -9.42
C PHE A 32 -16.91 15.18 -9.38
N PHE A 33 -16.08 16.15 -9.78
CA PHE A 33 -14.62 15.99 -9.73
C PHE A 33 -14.10 15.95 -8.28
N ILE A 34 -14.64 16.77 -7.38
CA ILE A 34 -14.31 16.72 -5.95
C ILE A 34 -14.71 15.37 -5.37
N TRP A 35 -15.94 14.94 -5.59
CA TRP A 35 -16.43 13.64 -5.15
C TRP A 35 -15.57 12.49 -5.69
N ARG A 36 -15.29 12.50 -7.00
CA ARG A 36 -14.43 11.52 -7.65
C ARG A 36 -13.02 11.50 -7.05
N ALA A 37 -12.40 12.66 -6.82
CA ALA A 37 -11.08 12.75 -6.18
C ALA A 37 -11.10 12.17 -4.76
N PHE A 38 -12.12 12.48 -3.97
CA PHE A 38 -12.24 12.01 -2.59
C PHE A 38 -12.49 10.51 -2.50
N PHE A 39 -13.42 9.97 -3.28
CA PHE A 39 -13.78 8.55 -3.23
C PHE A 39 -12.85 7.65 -4.04
N SER A 40 -12.18 8.17 -5.05
CA SER A 40 -11.22 7.37 -5.84
C SER A 40 -9.92 7.10 -5.11
N THR A 41 -9.57 7.91 -4.11
CA THR A 41 -8.34 7.78 -3.30
C THR A 41 -8.60 7.16 -1.93
N ALA A 42 -9.87 7.02 -1.52
CA ALA A 42 -10.21 6.42 -0.24
C ALA A 42 -9.81 4.93 -0.22
N ILE A 43 -9.14 4.53 0.86
CA ILE A 43 -8.81 3.12 1.11
C ILE A 43 -10.12 2.41 1.47
N PRO A 44 -10.46 1.28 0.80
CA PRO A 44 -11.62 0.47 1.16
C PRO A 44 -11.59 0.04 2.63
N ALA A 45 -12.76 0.01 3.27
CA ALA A 45 -12.87 -0.26 4.70
C ALA A 45 -12.32 -1.65 5.08
N GLU A 46 -12.46 -2.61 4.18
CA GLU A 46 -12.07 -4.00 4.34
C GLU A 46 -10.55 -4.16 4.54
N VAL A 47 -9.75 -3.32 3.89
CA VAL A 47 -8.28 -3.41 3.91
C VAL A 47 -7.61 -2.24 4.62
N LYS A 48 -8.40 -1.37 5.26
CA LYS A 48 -7.90 -0.15 5.89
C LYS A 48 -7.10 -0.42 7.17
N PHE A 49 -7.51 -1.42 7.94
CA PHE A 49 -6.95 -1.77 9.24
C PHE A 49 -6.05 -2.99 9.13
N LEU A 50 -5.28 -3.27 10.18
CA LEU A 50 -4.53 -4.52 10.27
C LEU A 50 -5.47 -5.72 10.18
N SER A 51 -5.02 -6.75 9.46
CA SER A 51 -5.74 -8.02 9.40
C SER A 51 -5.55 -8.77 10.72
N PRO A 52 -6.63 -9.04 11.46
CA PRO A 52 -6.55 -9.80 12.69
C PRO A 52 -6.29 -11.28 12.36
N ASN A 53 -5.21 -11.83 12.87
CA ASN A 53 -4.84 -13.22 12.72
C ASN A 53 -4.42 -13.83 14.07
N PRO A 54 -4.31 -15.17 14.18
CA PRO A 54 -3.98 -15.81 15.45
C PRO A 54 -2.67 -15.33 16.07
N ALA A 55 -1.59 -15.17 15.28
CA ALA A 55 -0.29 -14.75 15.77
C ALA A 55 -0.33 -13.32 16.37
N LEU A 56 -0.95 -12.39 15.66
CA LEU A 56 -1.13 -11.01 16.13
C LEU A 56 -1.97 -10.95 17.41
N ARG A 57 -3.04 -11.76 17.49
CA ARG A 57 -3.90 -11.81 18.67
C ARG A 57 -3.18 -12.38 19.88
N ASP A 58 -2.43 -13.47 19.70
CA ASP A 58 -1.70 -14.10 20.79
C ASP A 58 -0.59 -13.15 21.31
N ALA A 59 0.12 -12.48 20.42
CA ALA A 59 1.06 -11.44 20.78
C ALA A 59 0.40 -10.27 21.55
N TYR A 60 -0.77 -9.83 21.11
CA TYR A 60 -1.54 -8.78 21.79
C TYR A 60 -1.98 -9.20 23.20
N LYS A 61 -2.52 -10.42 23.35
CA LYS A 61 -2.92 -10.97 24.65
C LYS A 61 -1.74 -11.12 25.61
N ALA A 62 -0.59 -11.57 25.09
CA ALA A 62 0.64 -11.71 25.89
C ALA A 62 1.13 -10.33 26.37
N ALA A 63 1.21 -9.35 25.48
CA ALA A 63 1.61 -7.99 25.85
C ALA A 63 0.66 -7.38 26.91
N LEU A 64 -0.65 -7.55 26.73
CA LEU A 64 -1.65 -7.06 27.67
C LEU A 64 -1.53 -7.73 29.06
N ALA A 65 -1.24 -9.03 29.12
CA ALA A 65 -1.01 -9.76 30.36
C ALA A 65 0.22 -9.26 31.12
N GLU A 66 1.20 -8.73 30.40
CA GLU A 66 2.40 -8.09 30.96
C GLU A 66 2.18 -6.59 31.28
N GLY A 67 1.01 -6.05 31.02
CA GLY A 67 0.68 -4.64 31.26
C GLY A 67 1.36 -3.67 30.28
N ARG A 68 1.74 -4.13 29.09
CA ARG A 68 2.36 -3.32 28.01
C ARG A 68 1.52 -3.34 26.74
N GLU A 69 1.79 -2.42 25.85
CA GLU A 69 1.24 -2.38 24.50
C GLU A 69 2.14 -3.17 23.53
N LEU A 70 1.58 -3.57 22.38
CA LEU A 70 2.38 -4.11 21.29
C LEU A 70 3.33 -3.04 20.74
N THR A 71 4.54 -3.46 20.42
CA THR A 71 5.51 -2.63 19.72
C THR A 71 5.21 -2.68 18.22
N VAL A 72 4.56 -1.64 17.72
CA VAL A 72 4.25 -1.48 16.30
C VAL A 72 4.94 -0.23 15.79
N PHE A 73 5.67 -0.37 14.69
CA PHE A 73 6.30 0.77 14.06
C PHE A 73 6.20 0.69 12.53
N HIS A 74 6.41 1.82 11.89
CA HIS A 74 6.63 1.94 10.46
C HIS A 74 7.77 2.91 10.19
N GLN A 75 8.31 2.87 9.00
CA GLN A 75 9.16 3.94 8.49
C GLN A 75 8.43 4.67 7.38
N GLU A 76 8.64 5.96 7.26
CA GLU A 76 8.22 6.68 6.07
C GLU A 76 8.99 6.08 4.90
N SER A 77 8.27 5.46 3.97
CA SER A 77 8.89 4.92 2.78
C SER A 77 9.56 6.07 2.02
N GLN A 78 10.86 6.11 2.06
CA GLN A 78 11.66 7.13 1.37
C GLN A 78 11.51 7.03 -0.15
N TYR A 79 10.87 5.96 -0.64
CA TYR A 79 10.76 5.64 -2.04
C TYR A 79 9.35 5.19 -2.41
N ASP A 80 8.45 6.14 -2.61
CA ASP A 80 7.18 5.90 -3.32
C ASP A 80 7.42 5.69 -4.85
N THR A 81 8.69 5.63 -5.26
CA THR A 81 9.10 5.44 -6.65
C THR A 81 9.57 4.02 -6.86
N THR A 82 8.71 3.23 -7.45
CA THR A 82 9.07 1.92 -7.97
C THR A 82 9.96 2.12 -9.18
N THR A 83 11.17 1.56 -9.14
CA THR A 83 12.00 1.45 -10.34
C THR A 83 11.51 0.25 -11.14
N VAL A 84 10.88 0.50 -12.26
CA VAL A 84 10.48 -0.54 -13.21
C VAL A 84 11.39 -0.45 -14.42
N ARG A 85 12.28 -1.41 -14.61
CA ARG A 85 13.17 -1.50 -15.77
C ARG A 85 13.75 -0.13 -16.16
N ASP A 86 14.49 0.49 -15.26
CA ASP A 86 15.12 1.81 -15.41
C ASP A 86 14.17 3.02 -15.56
N LYS A 87 12.88 2.83 -15.36
CA LYS A 87 11.92 3.92 -15.38
C LYS A 87 11.32 4.10 -13.97
N ASN A 88 11.38 5.30 -13.43
CA ASN A 88 10.72 5.66 -12.19
C ASN A 88 9.22 5.86 -12.43
N TYR A 89 8.43 4.84 -12.11
CA TYR A 89 7.00 4.92 -12.17
C TYR A 89 6.39 4.81 -10.76
N SER A 90 5.49 5.70 -10.41
CA SER A 90 4.72 5.63 -9.16
C SER A 90 3.49 4.69 -9.30
N TYR A 91 3.67 3.52 -9.90
CA TYR A 91 2.56 2.59 -10.16
C TYR A 91 2.18 1.78 -8.95
N PHE A 92 3.18 1.41 -8.16
CA PHE A 92 3.02 0.62 -6.95
C PHE A 92 3.26 1.49 -5.73
N SER A 93 2.64 1.13 -4.63
CA SER A 93 2.95 1.75 -3.35
C SER A 93 2.68 0.76 -2.22
N ALA A 94 3.62 0.69 -1.28
CA ALA A 94 3.47 -0.01 -0.02
C ALA A 94 3.00 1.02 1.01
N LYS A 95 1.68 1.18 1.15
CA LYS A 95 1.09 2.06 2.15
C LYS A 95 0.94 1.31 3.46
N ASP A 96 1.05 2.02 4.58
CA ASP A 96 0.79 1.48 5.90
C ASP A 96 1.54 0.15 6.16
N ALA A 97 2.85 0.12 5.83
CA ALA A 97 3.70 -1.01 6.17
C ALA A 97 4.02 -0.96 7.66
N ARG A 98 3.50 -1.91 8.44
CA ARG A 98 3.67 -1.98 9.89
C ARG A 98 4.43 -3.21 10.30
N PHE A 99 5.48 -2.99 11.08
CA PHE A 99 6.29 -4.02 11.72
C PHE A 99 5.73 -4.25 13.11
N ILE A 100 5.32 -5.48 13.41
CA ILE A 100 4.71 -5.88 14.68
C ILE A 100 5.68 -6.82 15.37
N VAL A 101 6.47 -6.28 16.29
CA VAL A 101 7.64 -6.93 16.84
C VAL A 101 7.30 -8.23 17.55
N GLU A 102 6.36 -8.20 18.49
CA GLU A 102 6.02 -9.36 19.31
C GLU A 102 5.32 -10.48 18.51
N ALA A 103 4.77 -10.15 17.34
CA ALA A 103 4.17 -11.14 16.45
C ALA A 103 5.15 -11.68 15.40
N ASN A 104 6.38 -11.14 15.33
CA ASN A 104 7.34 -11.40 14.25
C ASN A 104 6.68 -11.28 12.87
N GLN A 105 5.94 -10.17 12.69
CA GLN A 105 5.03 -10.03 11.55
C GLN A 105 5.18 -8.65 10.91
N VAL A 106 5.07 -8.63 9.59
CA VAL A 106 4.89 -7.41 8.81
C VAL A 106 3.54 -7.44 8.13
N GLN A 107 2.77 -6.37 8.30
CA GLN A 107 1.56 -6.16 7.53
C GLN A 107 1.68 -4.90 6.69
N LEU A 108 1.38 -5.00 5.43
CA LEU A 108 1.41 -3.87 4.51
C LEU A 108 0.13 -3.76 3.69
N LEU A 109 -0.22 -2.54 3.32
CA LEU A 109 -1.24 -2.27 2.33
C LEU A 109 -0.55 -1.99 0.99
N PHE A 110 -0.49 -3.00 0.15
CA PHE A 110 -0.02 -2.86 -1.22
C PHE A 110 -1.11 -2.25 -2.10
N ARG A 111 -0.72 -1.33 -2.96
CA ARG A 111 -1.64 -0.64 -3.86
C ARG A 111 -1.01 -0.42 -5.23
N TYR A 112 -1.81 -0.60 -6.28
CA TYR A 112 -1.45 -0.19 -7.62
C TYR A 112 -2.64 0.44 -8.36
N ASN A 113 -2.37 1.28 -9.35
CA ASN A 113 -3.40 1.91 -10.14
C ASN A 113 -3.69 1.14 -11.44
N ASN A 114 -4.84 1.43 -12.07
CA ASN A 114 -5.24 0.74 -13.29
C ASN A 114 -4.35 1.07 -14.51
N ALA A 115 -3.54 2.15 -14.46
CA ALA A 115 -2.63 2.46 -15.56
C ALA A 115 -1.50 1.43 -15.67
N THR A 116 -1.11 0.80 -14.55
CA THR A 116 -0.11 -0.28 -14.51
C THR A 116 -0.47 -1.44 -15.43
N ILE A 117 -1.76 -1.75 -15.56
CA ILE A 117 -2.23 -2.86 -16.42
C ILE A 117 -1.89 -2.60 -17.90
N ARG A 118 -1.95 -1.35 -18.35
CA ARG A 118 -1.56 -0.99 -19.73
C ARG A 118 -0.07 -1.17 -19.97
N HIS A 119 0.74 -0.82 -18.97
CA HIS A 119 2.19 -0.98 -19.07
C HIS A 119 2.61 -2.45 -19.11
N LEU A 120 1.87 -3.36 -18.46
CA LEU A 120 2.11 -4.79 -18.61
C LEU A 120 2.02 -5.26 -20.07
N VAL A 121 1.03 -4.75 -20.81
CA VAL A 121 0.88 -5.09 -22.25
C VAL A 121 2.12 -4.67 -23.04
N GLU A 122 2.65 -3.49 -22.77
CA GLU A 122 3.83 -2.95 -23.43
C GLU A 122 5.11 -3.66 -22.98
N ASP A 123 5.28 -3.86 -21.66
CA ASP A 123 6.51 -4.38 -21.06
C ASP A 123 6.70 -5.89 -21.29
N TYR A 124 5.60 -6.66 -21.33
CA TYR A 124 5.61 -8.11 -21.54
C TYR A 124 5.16 -8.52 -22.95
N GLY A 125 4.85 -7.56 -23.83
CA GLY A 125 4.40 -7.85 -25.19
C GLY A 125 3.10 -8.67 -25.26
N LEU A 126 2.19 -8.46 -24.31
CA LEU A 126 0.95 -9.21 -24.23
C LEU A 126 0.02 -8.85 -25.41
N THR A 127 -0.67 -9.84 -25.92
CA THR A 127 -1.65 -9.64 -27.04
C THR A 127 -2.98 -9.07 -26.55
N GLU A 128 -3.30 -9.29 -25.27
CA GLU A 128 -4.53 -8.82 -24.66
C GLU A 128 -4.24 -8.14 -23.33
N THR A 129 -5.06 -7.15 -22.97
CA THR A 129 -4.97 -6.50 -21.66
C THR A 129 -5.47 -7.45 -20.58
N PRO A 130 -4.66 -7.75 -19.54
CA PRO A 130 -5.08 -8.59 -18.43
C PRO A 130 -6.35 -8.06 -17.77
N GLU A 131 -7.18 -8.97 -17.27
CA GLU A 131 -8.36 -8.59 -16.49
C GLU A 131 -7.96 -7.82 -15.25
N ARG A 132 -8.74 -6.79 -14.92
CA ARG A 132 -8.52 -6.00 -13.73
C ARG A 132 -8.86 -6.80 -12.48
N THR A 133 -7.84 -7.13 -11.68
CA THR A 133 -7.98 -7.82 -10.40
C THR A 133 -6.98 -7.25 -9.40
N ALA A 134 -7.30 -7.30 -8.12
CA ALA A 134 -6.35 -6.92 -7.05
C ALA A 134 -5.17 -7.92 -6.94
N GLU A 135 -5.28 -9.08 -7.56
CA GLU A 135 -4.31 -10.19 -7.49
C GLU A 135 -3.48 -10.36 -8.77
N LEU A 136 -3.31 -9.30 -9.55
CA LEU A 136 -2.56 -9.34 -10.80
C LEU A 136 -1.05 -9.53 -10.59
N TYR A 137 -0.55 -9.15 -9.41
CA TYR A 137 0.85 -9.23 -9.05
C TYR A 137 1.05 -10.13 -7.85
N ASP A 138 2.13 -10.89 -7.82
CA ASP A 138 2.66 -11.45 -6.58
C ASP A 138 3.58 -10.43 -5.90
N VAL A 139 3.53 -10.41 -4.57
CA VAL A 139 4.26 -9.45 -3.74
C VAL A 139 4.97 -10.22 -2.65
N THR A 140 6.28 -10.10 -2.59
CA THR A 140 7.12 -10.74 -1.59
C THR A 140 7.90 -9.70 -0.80
N LEU A 141 8.33 -10.05 0.41
CA LEU A 141 9.37 -9.28 1.10
C LEU A 141 10.73 -9.88 0.78
N TYR A 142 11.67 -9.04 0.41
CA TYR A 142 13.08 -9.38 0.21
C TYR A 142 13.89 -8.70 1.29
N VAL A 143 14.41 -9.49 2.23
CA VAL A 143 14.99 -9.00 3.48
C VAL A 143 16.49 -9.21 3.46
N ALA A 144 17.24 -8.14 3.69
CA ALA A 144 18.68 -8.15 3.85
C ALA A 144 19.06 -8.27 5.35
N TYR A 145 19.84 -9.28 5.67
CA TYR A 145 20.39 -9.52 7.01
C TYR A 145 21.89 -9.29 7.04
N ASP A 146 22.38 -8.67 8.10
CA ASP A 146 23.80 -8.63 8.39
C ASP A 146 24.25 -9.96 9.03
N LEU A 147 25.22 -10.62 8.42
CA LEU A 147 25.83 -11.83 8.96
C LEU A 147 27.14 -11.55 9.70
N THR A 148 27.54 -10.29 9.77
CA THR A 148 28.77 -9.91 10.48
C THR A 148 28.49 -9.99 11.97
N PRO A 149 29.30 -10.74 12.77
CA PRO A 149 29.20 -10.66 14.21
C PRO A 149 29.39 -9.23 14.68
N ALA A 150 28.57 -8.78 15.62
CA ALA A 150 28.61 -7.43 16.16
C ALA A 150 30.01 -7.01 16.72
N ASP A 151 30.85 -8.00 17.00
CA ASP A 151 32.23 -7.81 17.52
C ASP A 151 33.28 -7.52 16.44
N LEU A 152 32.92 -7.64 15.15
CA LEU A 152 33.80 -7.29 14.03
C LEU A 152 33.56 -5.84 13.59
N THR A 153 33.43 -4.95 14.56
CA THR A 153 33.39 -3.53 14.31
C THR A 153 34.67 -3.09 13.63
N ASP A 154 34.58 -2.54 12.51
CA ASP A 154 35.15 -1.26 12.11
C ASP A 154 35.05 -0.98 10.61
N ASN A 155 34.68 -1.87 9.75
CA ASN A 155 34.42 -1.56 8.32
C ASN A 155 33.78 -2.72 7.55
N ALA A 156 33.35 -3.78 8.20
CA ALA A 156 32.82 -4.98 7.55
C ALA A 156 31.38 -4.80 6.99
N GLY A 157 30.68 -3.75 7.43
CA GLY A 157 29.28 -3.48 7.03
C GLY A 157 29.09 -3.16 5.53
N ASN A 158 30.16 -3.10 4.75
CA ASN A 158 30.09 -2.90 3.29
C ASN A 158 30.66 -4.09 2.50
N ASP A 159 30.97 -5.20 3.16
CA ASP A 159 31.36 -6.42 2.43
C ASP A 159 30.08 -7.13 1.94
N PRO A 160 29.83 -7.16 0.62
CA PRO A 160 28.65 -7.84 0.07
C PRO A 160 28.60 -9.33 0.42
N ALA A 161 29.71 -9.92 0.83
CA ALA A 161 29.76 -11.30 1.32
C ALA A 161 29.17 -11.48 2.73
N SER A 162 28.98 -10.39 3.50
CA SER A 162 28.40 -10.43 4.85
C SER A 162 26.89 -10.28 4.87
N VAL A 163 26.24 -9.97 3.74
CA VAL A 163 24.78 -9.75 3.66
C VAL A 163 24.11 -11.00 3.11
N LYS A 164 23.13 -11.50 3.84
CA LYS A 164 22.24 -12.58 3.38
C LYS A 164 20.87 -12.03 3.04
N PHE A 165 20.36 -12.44 1.90
CA PHE A 165 19.00 -12.10 1.48
C PHE A 165 18.05 -13.29 1.68
N VAL A 166 16.87 -13.01 2.22
CA VAL A 166 15.81 -14.01 2.41
C VAL A 166 14.51 -13.46 1.86
N ARG A 167 13.79 -14.28 1.09
CA ARG A 167 12.48 -13.95 0.56
C ARG A 167 11.38 -14.51 1.46
N TYR A 168 10.40 -13.68 1.79
CA TYR A 168 9.20 -14.05 2.53
C TYR A 168 7.98 -13.90 1.62
N HIS A 169 7.14 -14.91 1.61
CA HIS A 169 5.86 -14.89 0.92
C HIS A 169 4.75 -14.50 1.89
N ALA A 170 3.70 -13.87 1.36
CA ALA A 170 2.55 -13.51 2.17
C ALA A 170 1.84 -14.76 2.68
N THR A 171 1.56 -14.79 3.98
CA THR A 171 0.79 -15.86 4.63
C THR A 171 -0.71 -15.62 4.55
N SER A 172 -1.12 -14.37 4.39
CA SER A 172 -2.50 -14.01 4.06
C SER A 172 -2.54 -12.77 3.15
N SER A 173 -3.62 -12.66 2.38
CA SER A 173 -3.85 -11.56 1.47
C SER A 173 -5.35 -11.28 1.34
N GLU A 174 -5.74 -10.04 1.64
CA GLU A 174 -7.11 -9.56 1.55
C GLU A 174 -7.22 -8.55 0.41
N PRO A 175 -7.85 -8.91 -0.72
CA PRO A 175 -7.98 -8.03 -1.86
C PRO A 175 -9.15 -7.07 -1.70
N ALA A 176 -9.00 -5.84 -2.21
CA ALA A 176 -10.07 -4.88 -2.37
C ALA A 176 -9.82 -4.00 -3.60
N THR A 177 -10.89 -3.50 -4.19
CA THR A 177 -10.80 -2.62 -5.36
C THR A 177 -11.57 -1.33 -5.14
N SER A 178 -11.02 -0.24 -5.64
CA SER A 178 -11.71 1.04 -5.76
C SER A 178 -11.80 1.45 -7.24
N LEU A 179 -12.34 2.63 -7.50
CA LEU A 179 -12.51 3.11 -8.88
C LEU A 179 -11.18 3.18 -9.66
N MET A 180 -10.09 3.59 -9.00
CA MET A 180 -8.79 3.83 -9.66
C MET A 180 -7.67 2.92 -9.20
N TYR A 181 -7.82 2.30 -8.03
CA TYR A 181 -6.77 1.51 -7.40
C TYR A 181 -7.25 0.12 -7.03
N ASN A 182 -6.29 -0.79 -7.06
CA ASN A 182 -6.42 -2.14 -6.53
C ASN A 182 -5.57 -2.21 -5.27
N TYR A 183 -6.10 -2.81 -4.23
CA TYR A 183 -5.49 -2.89 -2.90
C TYR A 183 -5.38 -4.34 -2.46
N ARG A 184 -4.33 -4.64 -1.70
CA ARG A 184 -4.18 -5.90 -0.97
C ARG A 184 -3.61 -5.60 0.40
N ARG A 185 -4.34 -5.98 1.46
CA ARG A 185 -3.77 -6.05 2.80
C ARG A 185 -3.05 -7.40 2.89
N MET A 186 -1.75 -7.38 3.13
CA MET A 186 -0.91 -8.57 3.10
C MET A 186 -0.21 -8.73 4.43
N THR A 187 -0.10 -9.98 4.87
CA THR A 187 0.59 -10.37 6.10
C THR A 187 1.77 -11.26 5.75
N PHE A 188 2.91 -10.99 6.38
CA PHE A 188 4.14 -11.77 6.26
C PHE A 188 4.57 -12.16 7.67
N ASP A 189 4.67 -13.47 7.93
CA ASP A 189 5.04 -14.01 9.22
C ASP A 189 6.52 -14.44 9.25
N GLY A 190 7.10 -14.48 10.46
CA GLY A 190 8.42 -15.02 10.71
C GLY A 190 9.57 -14.00 10.54
N LEU A 191 9.27 -12.72 10.37
CA LEU A 191 10.30 -11.68 10.34
C LEU A 191 10.56 -11.16 11.76
N ASP A 192 11.63 -11.67 12.38
CA ASP A 192 12.06 -11.26 13.72
C ASP A 192 12.98 -10.03 13.64
N MET A 193 12.43 -8.89 14.08
CA MET A 193 13.16 -7.61 14.14
C MET A 193 14.00 -7.45 15.40
N THR A 194 13.98 -8.44 16.31
CA THR A 194 14.70 -8.37 17.60
C THR A 194 16.03 -9.12 17.60
N VAL A 195 16.32 -9.88 16.54
CA VAL A 195 17.55 -10.67 16.43
C VAL A 195 18.77 -9.74 16.35
N THR A 196 19.66 -9.88 17.31
CA THR A 196 20.88 -9.06 17.40
C THR A 196 22.06 -9.68 16.66
N ASP A 197 22.10 -11.01 16.54
CA ASP A 197 23.23 -11.72 15.91
C ASP A 197 23.23 -11.59 14.37
N ASN A 198 22.04 -11.39 13.79
CA ASN A 198 21.87 -11.16 12.35
C ASN A 198 20.78 -10.09 12.16
N PRO A 199 21.10 -8.83 12.44
CA PRO A 199 20.09 -7.77 12.38
C PRO A 199 19.59 -7.57 10.96
N VAL A 200 18.31 -7.19 10.85
CA VAL A 200 17.69 -6.78 9.58
C VAL A 200 18.28 -5.43 9.19
N LEU A 201 18.91 -5.38 8.01
CA LEU A 201 19.47 -4.15 7.43
C LEU A 201 18.45 -3.40 6.58
N ALA A 202 17.69 -4.13 5.77
CA ALA A 202 16.67 -3.54 4.91
C ALA A 202 15.56 -4.54 4.60
N VAL A 203 14.37 -4.02 4.34
CA VAL A 203 13.23 -4.80 3.85
C VAL A 203 12.68 -4.14 2.59
N TYR A 204 12.68 -4.91 1.53
CA TYR A 204 12.15 -4.51 0.23
C TYR A 204 10.85 -5.26 -0.05
N VAL A 205 9.91 -4.59 -0.67
CA VAL A 205 8.70 -5.18 -1.27
C VAL A 205 8.99 -5.38 -2.74
N ASP A 206 9.18 -6.62 -3.15
CA ASP A 206 9.37 -6.99 -4.55
C ASP A 206 8.03 -7.38 -5.17
N VAL A 207 7.78 -6.87 -6.36
CA VAL A 207 6.53 -7.05 -7.11
C VAL A 207 6.82 -7.83 -8.39
N TYR A 208 6.13 -8.94 -8.58
CA TYR A 208 6.24 -9.80 -9.76
C TYR A 208 4.91 -9.87 -10.49
N TYR A 209 4.93 -9.92 -11.81
CA TYR A 209 3.74 -10.16 -12.60
C TYR A 209 3.38 -11.65 -12.59
N LEU A 210 2.16 -11.99 -12.14
CA LEU A 210 1.74 -13.41 -12.02
C LEU A 210 1.65 -14.15 -13.35
N GLY A 211 1.48 -13.44 -14.47
CA GLY A 211 1.44 -14.05 -15.79
C GLY A 211 2.80 -14.51 -16.32
N ASP A 212 3.91 -14.04 -15.70
CA ASP A 212 5.29 -14.41 -16.02
C ASP A 212 6.11 -14.43 -14.73
N LEU A 213 5.73 -15.37 -13.83
CA LEU A 213 6.27 -15.43 -12.47
C LEU A 213 7.62 -16.17 -12.46
N ASP A 214 8.69 -15.41 -12.27
CA ASP A 214 10.03 -15.92 -12.05
C ASP A 214 10.70 -15.12 -10.92
N TYR A 215 10.92 -15.74 -9.77
CA TYR A 215 11.56 -15.10 -8.62
C TYR A 215 13.09 -14.99 -8.75
N GLU A 216 13.71 -15.65 -9.72
CA GLU A 216 15.14 -15.51 -10.01
C GLU A 216 15.40 -14.35 -10.99
N ALA A 217 14.35 -13.92 -11.70
CA ALA A 217 14.41 -12.73 -12.53
C ALA A 217 14.34 -11.44 -11.69
N GLU A 218 14.73 -10.33 -12.29
CA GLU A 218 14.55 -9.00 -11.71
C GLU A 218 13.06 -8.73 -11.47
N PRO A 219 12.68 -8.28 -10.25
CA PRO A 219 11.28 -7.97 -9.97
C PRO A 219 10.77 -6.85 -10.89
N TYR A 220 9.48 -6.89 -11.20
CA TYR A 220 8.82 -5.85 -11.99
C TYR A 220 8.89 -4.47 -11.29
N GLY A 221 8.95 -4.47 -9.96
CA GLY A 221 9.21 -3.29 -9.17
C GLY A 221 9.63 -3.62 -7.75
N THR A 222 10.40 -2.71 -7.14
CA THR A 222 10.91 -2.85 -5.77
C THR A 222 10.64 -1.57 -4.98
N ILE A 223 10.19 -1.71 -3.73
CA ILE A 223 9.91 -0.61 -2.81
C ILE A 223 10.61 -0.89 -1.48
N CYS A 224 11.49 -0.01 -1.02
CA CYS A 224 12.09 -0.11 0.32
C CYS A 224 11.07 0.36 1.38
N ILE A 225 10.76 -0.50 2.35
CA ILE A 225 9.85 -0.21 3.46
C ILE A 225 10.54 -0.16 4.83
N TYR A 226 11.78 -0.59 4.89
CA TYR A 226 12.62 -0.51 6.09
C TYR A 226 14.08 -0.38 5.69
N ASP A 227 14.77 0.55 6.36
CA ASP A 227 16.20 0.76 6.28
C ASP A 227 16.73 0.91 7.72
N TYR A 228 17.72 0.13 8.10
CA TYR A 228 18.32 0.16 9.42
C TYR A 228 18.80 1.56 9.85
N LEU A 229 19.19 2.41 8.91
CA LEU A 229 19.67 3.77 9.19
C LEU A 229 18.55 4.80 9.34
N ALA A 230 17.31 4.45 8.98
CA ALA A 230 16.16 5.35 9.05
C ALA A 230 15.49 5.29 10.44
N GLU A 231 14.82 6.39 10.82
CA GLU A 231 14.10 6.46 12.08
C GLU A 231 12.78 5.68 12.03
N ASN A 232 12.50 4.94 13.10
CA ASN A 232 11.24 4.24 13.29
C ASN A 232 10.19 5.18 13.89
N THR A 233 9.02 5.21 13.29
CA THR A 233 7.85 5.89 13.86
C THR A 233 6.95 4.86 14.55
N PHE A 234 6.85 4.93 15.87
CA PHE A 234 5.99 4.03 16.65
C PHE A 234 4.54 4.47 16.57
N VAL A 235 3.65 3.50 16.41
CA VAL A 235 2.21 3.74 16.27
C VAL A 235 1.42 2.89 17.25
N THR A 236 0.35 3.48 17.78
CA THR A 236 -0.60 2.75 18.62
C THR A 236 -1.71 2.16 17.72
N LEU A 237 -2.17 0.97 18.07
CA LEU A 237 -3.30 0.34 17.36
C LEU A 237 -4.57 1.19 17.44
N ASP A 238 -5.31 1.25 16.33
CA ASP A 238 -6.62 1.90 16.29
C ASP A 238 -7.65 1.13 17.17
N LYS A 239 -8.65 1.85 17.69
CA LYS A 239 -9.71 1.23 18.51
C LYS A 239 -10.43 0.08 17.79
N LYS A 240 -10.55 0.15 16.47
CA LYS A 240 -11.18 -0.92 15.68
C LYS A 240 -10.26 -2.13 15.55
N GLU A 241 -8.94 -1.91 15.42
CA GLU A 241 -7.94 -2.98 15.41
C GLU A 241 -7.93 -3.70 16.76
N ILE A 242 -7.94 -2.95 17.88
CA ILE A 242 -8.03 -3.51 19.23
C ILE A 242 -9.33 -4.31 19.40
N ALA A 243 -10.48 -3.78 18.98
CA ALA A 243 -11.76 -4.49 19.07
C ALA A 243 -11.72 -5.80 18.27
N ALA A 244 -11.18 -5.77 17.04
CA ALA A 244 -11.05 -6.96 16.21
C ALA A 244 -10.12 -8.04 16.82
N LEU A 245 -9.09 -7.66 17.58
CA LEU A 245 -8.20 -8.59 18.28
C LEU A 245 -8.82 -9.18 19.56
N THR A 246 -9.76 -8.48 20.17
CA THR A 246 -10.40 -8.90 21.43
C THR A 246 -11.70 -9.68 21.24
N GLU A 247 -12.46 -9.41 20.15
CA GLU A 247 -13.79 -9.99 19.89
C GLU A 247 -13.76 -11.33 19.16
N MET A 248 -12.63 -11.74 18.58
CA MET A 248 -12.53 -13.04 17.92
C MET A 248 -12.39 -14.18 18.94
N PRO A 249 -13.16 -15.27 18.79
CA PRO A 249 -13.13 -16.43 19.67
C PRO A 249 -11.81 -17.20 19.64
#